data_0848b2deaeeb2ea1df71b0bc1bb5926b
#
_entry.id   0848b2deaeeb2ea1df71b0bc1bb5926b
#
_cell.length_a   1.000
_cell.length_b   1.000
_cell.length_c   1.000
_cell.angle_alpha   90.00
_cell.angle_beta   90.00
_cell.angle_gamma   90.00
#
_symmetry.space_group_name_H-M   'P 1'
#
loop_
_entity.id
_entity.type
_entity.pdbx_description
1 polymer ?
#
loop_
_entity_poly.entity_id
_entity_poly.type
_entity_poly.pdbx_seq_one_letter_code
_entity_poly.pdbx_strand_id
1 'polypeptide(L)'
;MSEADADAWQFAGACDEPGRIKGHCVGHRVTIEAPPELVWDFVADFEGWKTWNPLYCDTSGSAEEGETLRFKVQLAGMKPQKGTAMVHAVRQDELLEYRVASMARLVKTFRFVEVEELSPTRCRVSNGEIIGGPLGPLVARAVGDKVAQGLRGMNQALKKVAERKWRGRPG
;
A
#
# COMPACT_ATOMS: atom_id res chain seq x y z
N MET A 1 -20.98 -15.24 3.29
CA MET A 1 -20.22 -13.97 3.10
C MET A 1 -20.45 -13.16 4.36
N SER A 2 -19.42 -12.97 5.16
CA SER A 2 -19.56 -12.19 6.41
C SER A 2 -19.67 -10.70 6.07
N GLU A 3 -20.31 -9.90 6.95
CA GLU A 3 -20.37 -8.44 6.81
C GLU A 3 -18.96 -7.81 6.62
N ALA A 4 -17.91 -8.45 7.15
CA ALA A 4 -16.52 -8.05 6.97
C ALA A 4 -16.00 -8.19 5.54
N ASP A 5 -16.61 -9.03 4.70
CA ASP A 5 -16.23 -9.20 3.29
C ASP A 5 -16.92 -8.17 2.38
N ALA A 6 -18.03 -7.58 2.81
CA ALA A 6 -18.76 -6.57 2.04
C ALA A 6 -18.01 -5.22 1.98
N ASP A 7 -17.13 -4.95 2.95
CA ASP A 7 -16.34 -3.71 3.06
C ASP A 7 -14.92 -3.83 2.49
N ALA A 8 -14.55 -5.01 1.98
CA ALA A 8 -13.24 -5.25 1.38
C ALA A 8 -13.40 -5.63 -0.09
N TRP A 9 -12.75 -4.90 -0.99
CA TRP A 9 -12.80 -5.21 -2.41
C TRP A 9 -11.49 -4.93 -3.13
N GLN A 10 -11.25 -5.74 -4.16
CA GLN A 10 -10.12 -5.61 -5.05
C GLN A 10 -10.54 -4.83 -6.29
N PHE A 11 -9.69 -3.95 -6.77
CA PHE A 11 -9.89 -3.22 -8.01
C PHE A 11 -8.71 -3.41 -8.97
N ALA A 12 -9.01 -3.39 -10.25
CA ALA A 12 -8.00 -3.42 -11.31
C ALA A 12 -8.51 -2.65 -12.52
N GLY A 13 -7.61 -1.99 -13.26
CA GLY A 13 -7.98 -1.26 -14.46
C GLY A 13 -6.89 -0.30 -14.94
N ALA A 14 -7.22 0.47 -15.97
CA ALA A 14 -6.36 1.54 -16.44
C ALA A 14 -6.41 2.72 -15.46
N CYS A 15 -5.25 3.31 -15.16
CA CYS A 15 -5.13 4.53 -14.38
C CYS A 15 -4.60 5.66 -15.26
N ASP A 16 -5.29 6.78 -15.22
CA ASP A 16 -4.92 8.05 -15.87
C ASP A 16 -5.31 9.23 -14.96
N GLU A 17 -4.97 9.13 -13.68
CA GLU A 17 -5.25 10.17 -12.70
C GLU A 17 -4.17 11.25 -12.74
N PRO A 18 -4.55 12.55 -12.63
CA PRO A 18 -3.61 13.64 -12.53
C PRO A 18 -2.61 13.45 -11.38
N GLY A 19 -1.32 13.69 -11.64
CA GLY A 19 -0.25 13.54 -10.64
C GLY A 19 0.29 12.13 -10.50
N ARG A 20 -0.40 11.11 -11.06
CA ARG A 20 0.04 9.70 -11.07
C ARG A 20 0.56 9.31 -12.45
N ILE A 21 1.29 8.21 -12.52
CA ILE A 21 1.74 7.65 -13.82
C ILE A 21 0.57 6.98 -14.53
N LYS A 22 0.59 6.99 -15.86
CA LYS A 22 -0.33 6.17 -16.66
C LYS A 22 0.09 4.72 -16.63
N GLY A 23 -0.86 3.82 -16.43
CA GLY A 23 -0.56 2.39 -16.41
C GLY A 23 -1.74 1.52 -16.00
N HIS A 24 -1.44 0.27 -15.71
CA HIS A 24 -2.39 -0.67 -15.15
C HIS A 24 -2.36 -0.57 -13.63
N CYS A 25 -3.49 -0.26 -13.04
CA CYS A 25 -3.67 -0.17 -11.60
C CYS A 25 -4.24 -1.47 -11.06
N VAL A 26 -3.68 -1.96 -9.97
CA VAL A 26 -4.26 -3.01 -9.13
C VAL A 26 -4.29 -2.52 -7.69
N GLY A 27 -5.28 -2.92 -6.92
CA GLY A 27 -5.37 -2.50 -5.54
C GLY A 27 -6.42 -3.22 -4.73
N HIS A 28 -6.44 -2.89 -3.46
CA HIS A 28 -7.36 -3.46 -2.49
C HIS A 28 -7.83 -2.36 -1.54
N ARG A 29 -9.09 -2.41 -1.18
CA ARG A 29 -9.72 -1.48 -0.24
C ARG A 29 -10.30 -2.25 0.94
N VAL A 30 -10.18 -1.69 2.13
CA VAL A 30 -10.72 -2.28 3.37
C VAL A 30 -11.18 -1.19 4.32
N THR A 31 -12.26 -1.46 5.05
CA THR A 31 -12.70 -0.63 6.17
C THR A 31 -12.07 -1.13 7.48
N ILE A 32 -11.57 -0.21 8.28
CA ILE A 32 -10.88 -0.46 9.56
C ILE A 32 -11.64 0.25 10.67
N GLU A 33 -12.01 -0.49 11.70
CA GLU A 33 -12.67 0.02 12.90
C GLU A 33 -11.63 0.59 13.90
N ALA A 34 -10.98 1.66 13.46
CA ALA A 34 -10.01 2.44 14.22
C ALA A 34 -9.92 3.87 13.66
N PRO A 35 -9.51 4.85 14.47
CA PRO A 35 -9.30 6.22 14.02
C PRO A 35 -8.28 6.32 12.88
N PRO A 36 -8.47 7.23 11.91
CA PRO A 36 -7.55 7.41 10.78
C PRO A 36 -6.11 7.72 11.24
N GLU A 37 -5.94 8.52 12.29
CA GLU A 37 -4.62 8.87 12.83
C GLU A 37 -3.88 7.64 13.36
N LEU A 38 -4.59 6.73 14.02
CA LEU A 38 -3.99 5.49 14.51
C LEU A 38 -3.58 4.56 13.37
N VAL A 39 -4.37 4.50 12.31
CA VAL A 39 -4.04 3.73 11.10
C VAL A 39 -2.86 4.36 10.39
N TRP A 40 -2.81 5.70 10.33
CA TRP A 40 -1.70 6.45 9.76
C TRP A 40 -0.37 6.21 10.48
N ASP A 41 -0.37 6.12 11.81
CA ASP A 41 0.83 5.77 12.59
C ASP A 41 1.50 4.48 12.07
N PHE A 42 0.70 3.48 11.67
CA PHE A 42 1.22 2.25 11.07
C PHE A 42 1.66 2.42 9.61
N VAL A 43 0.95 3.25 8.84
CA VAL A 43 1.25 3.49 7.42
C VAL A 43 2.55 4.29 7.27
N ALA A 44 2.76 5.30 8.11
CA ALA A 44 3.93 6.18 8.04
C ALA A 44 5.19 5.61 8.71
N ASP A 45 5.06 4.63 9.60
CA ASP A 45 6.19 3.99 10.28
C ASP A 45 6.82 2.88 9.41
N PHE A 46 7.68 3.26 8.46
CA PHE A 46 8.37 2.32 7.58
C PHE A 46 9.24 1.32 8.36
N GLU A 47 9.88 1.73 9.44
CA GLU A 47 10.70 0.84 10.28
C GLU A 47 9.85 -0.25 10.95
N GLY A 48 8.60 0.09 11.31
CA GLY A 48 7.66 -0.81 11.94
C GLY A 48 6.99 -1.79 10.97
N TRP A 49 7.02 -1.56 9.65
CA TRP A 49 6.37 -2.43 8.68
C TRP A 49 6.81 -3.89 8.77
N LYS A 50 8.07 -4.16 9.05
CA LYS A 50 8.61 -5.51 9.22
C LYS A 50 7.93 -6.33 10.32
N THR A 51 7.22 -5.69 11.25
CA THR A 51 6.56 -6.36 12.39
C THR A 51 5.15 -6.86 12.06
N TRP A 52 4.52 -6.29 11.04
CA TRP A 52 3.12 -6.60 10.72
C TRP A 52 2.83 -6.80 9.23
N ASN A 53 3.65 -6.22 8.33
CA ASN A 53 3.37 -6.15 6.90
C ASN A 53 3.92 -7.40 6.17
N PRO A 54 3.06 -8.29 5.65
CA PRO A 54 3.52 -9.50 4.98
C PRO A 54 4.09 -9.25 3.58
N LEU A 55 3.75 -8.10 2.96
CA LEU A 55 4.24 -7.74 1.64
C LEU A 55 5.65 -7.14 1.71
N TYR A 56 5.94 -6.33 2.72
CA TYR A 56 7.23 -5.69 2.94
C TYR A 56 7.88 -6.22 4.21
N CYS A 57 8.75 -7.20 4.06
CA CYS A 57 9.35 -7.91 5.19
C CYS A 57 10.60 -7.25 5.79
N ASP A 58 11.14 -6.24 5.12
CA ASP A 58 12.31 -5.49 5.58
C ASP A 58 12.26 -4.09 4.97
N THR A 59 12.13 -3.07 5.80
CA THR A 59 11.91 -1.68 5.38
C THR A 59 12.69 -0.72 6.24
N SER A 60 13.16 0.37 5.63
CA SER A 60 13.80 1.50 6.33
C SER A 60 13.62 2.79 5.54
N GLY A 61 13.63 3.91 6.24
CA GLY A 61 13.46 5.25 5.69
C GLY A 61 12.43 6.05 6.45
N SER A 62 12.11 7.23 5.95
CA SER A 62 11.17 8.18 6.54
C SER A 62 10.01 8.44 5.55
N ALA A 63 8.79 8.56 6.05
CA ALA A 63 7.61 8.94 5.25
C ALA A 63 7.56 10.46 5.05
N GLU A 64 8.61 11.03 4.45
CA GLU A 64 8.74 12.44 4.10
C GLU A 64 9.01 12.59 2.61
N GLU A 65 8.44 13.62 1.99
CA GLU A 65 8.60 13.87 0.56
C GLU A 65 10.08 14.04 0.17
N GLY A 66 10.49 13.33 -0.88
CA GLY A 66 11.86 13.30 -1.36
C GLY A 66 12.77 12.28 -0.68
N GLU A 67 12.34 11.70 0.44
CA GLU A 67 13.10 10.67 1.15
C GLU A 67 13.06 9.32 0.45
N THR A 68 14.04 8.48 0.76
CA THR A 68 14.17 7.15 0.16
C THR A 68 13.65 6.08 1.11
N LEU A 69 12.63 5.35 0.64
CA LEU A 69 12.19 4.09 1.23
C LEU A 69 13.03 2.94 0.65
N ARG A 70 13.74 2.21 1.49
CA ARG A 70 14.39 0.93 1.14
C ARG A 70 13.51 -0.20 1.61
N PHE A 71 13.34 -1.22 0.80
CA PHE A 71 12.45 -2.32 1.12
C PHE A 71 12.90 -3.66 0.57
N LYS A 72 12.36 -4.71 1.15
CA LYS A 72 12.35 -6.06 0.61
C LYS A 72 10.89 -6.49 0.44
N VAL A 73 10.45 -6.68 -0.80
CA VAL A 73 9.09 -7.10 -1.14
C VAL A 73 9.02 -8.62 -1.30
N GLN A 74 7.98 -9.21 -0.74
CA GLN A 74 7.69 -10.63 -0.81
C GLN A 74 6.37 -10.86 -1.55
N LEU A 75 6.45 -11.25 -2.80
CA LEU A 75 5.28 -11.69 -3.58
C LEU A 75 5.11 -13.20 -3.49
N ALA A 76 3.86 -13.67 -3.56
CA ALA A 76 3.53 -15.09 -3.47
C ALA A 76 4.25 -15.92 -4.56
N GLY A 77 4.94 -16.98 -4.12
CA GLY A 77 5.69 -17.88 -5.01
C GLY A 77 6.95 -17.27 -5.65
N MET A 78 7.39 -16.11 -5.21
CA MET A 78 8.62 -15.47 -5.68
C MET A 78 9.64 -15.33 -4.55
N LYS A 79 10.92 -15.26 -4.91
CA LYS A 79 11.96 -14.90 -3.94
C LYS A 79 11.82 -13.44 -3.55
N PRO A 80 12.12 -13.06 -2.29
CA PRO A 80 12.12 -11.66 -1.87
C PRO A 80 13.01 -10.79 -2.77
N GLN A 81 12.49 -9.65 -3.18
CA GLN A 81 13.20 -8.69 -4.02
C GLN A 81 13.51 -7.43 -3.23
N LYS A 82 14.77 -7.01 -3.25
CA LYS A 82 15.18 -5.71 -2.70
C LYS A 82 14.86 -4.59 -3.67
N GLY A 83 14.42 -3.47 -3.16
CA GLY A 83 14.14 -2.28 -3.95
C GLY A 83 14.30 -0.99 -3.16
N THR A 84 14.25 0.10 -3.89
CA THR A 84 14.20 1.45 -3.34
C THR A 84 13.08 2.22 -4.02
N ALA A 85 12.41 3.05 -3.26
CA ALA A 85 11.42 3.98 -3.76
C ALA A 85 11.74 5.39 -3.27
N MET A 86 11.30 6.38 -4.00
CA MET A 86 11.30 7.76 -3.56
C MET A 86 9.88 8.13 -3.12
N VAL A 87 9.76 8.63 -1.91
CA VAL A 87 8.50 9.17 -1.40
C VAL A 87 8.12 10.39 -2.23
N HIS A 88 6.94 10.37 -2.83
CA HIS A 88 6.48 11.36 -3.79
C HIS A 88 5.57 12.41 -3.19
N ALA A 89 4.63 11.98 -2.37
CA ALA A 89 3.70 12.85 -1.67
C ALA A 89 3.29 12.25 -0.33
N VAL A 90 3.17 13.10 0.67
CA VAL A 90 2.69 12.74 2.00
C VAL A 90 1.67 13.79 2.44
N ARG A 91 0.45 13.36 2.73
CA ARG A 91 -0.54 14.12 3.48
C ARG A 91 -0.87 13.33 4.73
N GLN A 92 -0.53 13.90 5.87
CA GLN A 92 -0.73 13.26 7.17
C GLN A 92 -2.19 12.81 7.32
N ASP A 93 -2.37 11.59 7.81
CA ASP A 93 -3.66 10.93 8.05
C ASP A 93 -4.51 10.65 6.80
N GLU A 94 -3.99 10.97 5.57
CA GLU A 94 -4.75 10.87 4.32
C GLU A 94 -4.04 10.08 3.21
N LEU A 95 -2.75 10.38 2.93
CA LEU A 95 -2.11 9.92 1.71
C LEU A 95 -0.61 9.69 1.86
N LEU A 96 -0.16 8.54 1.42
CA LEU A 96 1.24 8.23 1.17
C LEU A 96 1.41 7.75 -0.28
N GLU A 97 2.27 8.42 -1.04
CA GLU A 97 2.64 8.01 -2.40
C GLU A 97 4.15 7.85 -2.54
N TYR A 98 4.57 6.79 -3.23
CA TYR A 98 5.98 6.59 -3.55
C TYR A 98 6.17 5.91 -4.90
N ARG A 99 7.32 6.18 -5.53
CA ARG A 99 7.66 5.75 -6.88
C ARG A 99 8.86 4.84 -6.87
N VAL A 100 8.77 3.75 -7.62
CA VAL A 100 9.88 2.85 -7.89
C VAL A 100 10.22 2.94 -9.37
N ALA A 101 11.49 3.11 -9.70
CA ALA A 101 11.99 2.98 -11.05
C ALA A 101 12.91 1.75 -11.14
N SER A 102 12.60 0.84 -12.04
CA SER A 102 13.34 -0.41 -12.23
C SER A 102 13.63 -0.66 -13.71
N MET A 103 14.56 -1.59 -13.98
CA MET A 103 14.92 -2.00 -15.33
C MET A 103 15.23 -0.80 -16.26
N ALA A 104 16.15 0.09 -15.83
CA ALA A 104 16.54 1.29 -16.58
C ALA A 104 15.35 2.18 -16.98
N ARG A 105 14.35 2.29 -16.12
CA ARG A 105 13.10 3.05 -16.33
C ARG A 105 12.13 2.47 -17.36
N LEU A 106 12.38 1.27 -17.85
CA LEU A 106 11.44 0.56 -18.73
C LEU A 106 10.18 0.11 -17.99
N VAL A 107 10.28 -0.10 -16.68
CA VAL A 107 9.17 -0.34 -15.77
C VAL A 107 9.15 0.76 -14.73
N LYS A 108 7.99 1.36 -14.54
CA LYS A 108 7.74 2.36 -13.48
C LYS A 108 6.59 1.84 -12.63
N THR A 109 6.76 1.85 -11.33
CA THR A 109 5.65 1.57 -10.43
C THR A 109 5.39 2.77 -9.54
N PHE A 110 4.13 3.02 -9.30
CA PHE A 110 3.64 4.08 -8.46
C PHE A 110 2.71 3.47 -7.43
N ARG A 111 3.06 3.61 -6.17
CA ARG A 111 2.29 3.08 -5.05
C ARG A 111 1.58 4.19 -4.33
N PHE A 112 0.36 3.90 -3.87
CA PHE A 112 -0.38 4.81 -3.01
C PHE A 112 -1.08 4.05 -1.89
N VAL A 113 -1.15 4.69 -0.74
CA VAL A 113 -2.00 4.31 0.40
C VAL A 113 -2.83 5.52 0.74
N GLU A 114 -4.14 5.41 0.56
CA GLU A 114 -5.11 6.46 0.90
C GLU A 114 -5.86 6.05 2.15
N VAL A 115 -5.99 6.96 3.10
CA VAL A 115 -6.79 6.79 4.32
C VAL A 115 -7.92 7.81 4.28
N GLU A 116 -9.15 7.35 4.20
CA GLU A 116 -10.36 8.16 4.15
C GLU A 116 -11.10 8.03 5.50
N GLU A 117 -11.28 9.13 6.20
CA GLU A 117 -12.08 9.16 7.41
C GLU A 117 -13.56 8.89 7.08
N LEU A 118 -14.16 7.90 7.71
CA LEU A 118 -15.60 7.62 7.65
C LEU A 118 -16.32 8.09 8.92
N SER A 119 -15.63 8.07 10.03
CA SER A 119 -16.03 8.62 11.32
C SER A 119 -14.80 8.76 12.23
N PRO A 120 -14.89 9.43 13.40
CA PRO A 120 -13.76 9.56 14.33
C PRO A 120 -13.13 8.23 14.80
N THR A 121 -13.81 7.12 14.61
CA THR A 121 -13.35 5.78 15.04
C THR A 121 -13.34 4.76 13.92
N ARG A 122 -13.46 5.22 12.65
CA ARG A 122 -13.57 4.33 11.49
C ARG A 122 -12.99 5.00 10.26
N CYS A 123 -12.16 4.29 9.53
CA CYS A 123 -11.62 4.77 8.26
C CYS A 123 -11.65 3.69 7.16
N ARG A 124 -11.45 4.11 5.93
CA ARG A 124 -11.29 3.26 4.77
C ARG A 124 -9.87 3.42 4.23
N VAL A 125 -9.18 2.30 4.03
CA VAL A 125 -7.84 2.29 3.43
C VAL A 125 -7.90 1.73 2.02
N SER A 126 -7.47 2.53 1.05
CA SER A 126 -7.23 2.11 -0.34
C SER A 126 -5.73 2.00 -0.57
N ASN A 127 -5.27 0.82 -0.96
CA ASN A 127 -3.86 0.53 -1.19
C ASN A 127 -3.71 0.02 -2.63
N GLY A 128 -2.97 0.74 -3.46
CA GLY A 128 -2.87 0.46 -4.88
C GLY A 128 -1.46 0.58 -5.44
N GLU A 129 -1.26 -0.06 -6.58
CA GLU A 129 -0.06 0.03 -7.39
C GLU A 129 -0.40 0.22 -8.86
N ILE A 130 0.22 1.22 -9.47
CA ILE A 130 0.13 1.47 -10.90
C ILE A 130 1.42 0.99 -11.54
N ILE A 131 1.31 0.07 -12.48
CA ILE A 131 2.43 -0.50 -13.24
C ILE A 131 2.42 0.12 -14.63
N GLY A 132 3.40 0.94 -14.91
CA GLY A 132 3.52 1.72 -16.14
C GLY A 132 4.91 1.61 -16.78
N GLY A 133 5.17 2.48 -17.76
CA GLY A 133 6.38 2.47 -18.58
C GLY A 133 6.26 1.55 -19.80
N PRO A 134 7.27 1.55 -20.69
CA PRO A 134 7.23 0.79 -21.94
C PRO A 134 6.98 -0.70 -21.78
N LEU A 135 7.51 -1.33 -20.74
CA LEU A 135 7.29 -2.74 -20.40
C LEU A 135 6.19 -2.94 -19.34
N GLY A 136 5.53 -1.87 -18.90
CA GLY A 136 4.48 -1.92 -17.89
C GLY A 136 3.38 -2.93 -18.18
N PRO A 137 2.75 -2.94 -19.37
CA PRO A 137 1.70 -3.89 -19.71
C PRO A 137 2.14 -5.35 -19.61
N LEU A 138 3.37 -5.66 -20.02
CA LEU A 138 3.93 -7.01 -19.93
C LEU A 138 4.12 -7.44 -18.46
N VAL A 139 4.68 -6.55 -17.64
CA VAL A 139 4.89 -6.79 -16.21
C VAL A 139 3.57 -6.90 -15.47
N ALA A 140 2.60 -6.01 -15.74
CA ALA A 140 1.28 -6.06 -15.14
C ALA A 140 0.57 -7.40 -15.42
N ARG A 141 0.67 -7.92 -16.66
CA ARG A 141 0.14 -9.23 -17.02
C ARG A 141 0.85 -10.39 -16.28
N ALA A 142 2.16 -10.27 -16.06
CA ALA A 142 2.96 -11.33 -15.45
C ALA A 142 2.80 -11.42 -13.92
N VAL A 143 2.69 -10.27 -13.25
CA VAL A 143 2.74 -10.21 -11.77
C VAL A 143 1.57 -9.43 -11.14
N GLY A 144 0.69 -8.82 -11.91
CA GLY A 144 -0.40 -7.97 -11.39
C GLY A 144 -1.27 -8.67 -10.34
N ASP A 145 -1.65 -9.93 -10.56
CA ASP A 145 -2.43 -10.70 -9.60
C ASP A 145 -1.68 -10.96 -8.29
N LYS A 146 -0.36 -11.20 -8.37
CA LYS A 146 0.48 -11.39 -7.18
C LYS A 146 0.64 -10.10 -6.39
N VAL A 147 0.75 -8.97 -7.08
CA VAL A 147 0.75 -7.64 -6.47
C VAL A 147 -0.59 -7.39 -5.77
N ALA A 148 -1.71 -7.60 -6.46
CA ALA A 148 -3.05 -7.44 -5.88
C ALA A 148 -3.25 -8.31 -4.63
N GLN A 149 -2.80 -9.56 -4.66
CA GLN A 149 -2.82 -10.45 -3.51
C GLN A 149 -1.94 -9.93 -2.35
N GLY A 150 -0.75 -9.42 -2.66
CA GLY A 150 0.15 -8.81 -1.67
C GLY A 150 -0.47 -7.58 -1.00
N LEU A 151 -1.13 -6.71 -1.78
CA LEU A 151 -1.84 -5.52 -1.27
C LEU A 151 -3.01 -5.91 -0.36
N ARG A 152 -3.76 -6.93 -0.74
CA ARG A 152 -4.82 -7.49 0.11
C ARG A 152 -4.26 -7.98 1.44
N GLY A 153 -3.16 -8.74 1.41
CA GLY A 153 -2.48 -9.24 2.61
C GLY A 153 -2.00 -8.10 3.53
N MET A 154 -1.42 -7.06 2.94
CA MET A 154 -1.00 -5.86 3.68
C MET A 154 -2.19 -5.16 4.35
N ASN A 155 -3.28 -4.93 3.62
CA ASN A 155 -4.47 -4.27 4.17
C ASN A 155 -5.13 -5.09 5.28
N GLN A 156 -5.22 -6.41 5.13
CA GLN A 156 -5.76 -7.28 6.18
C GLN A 156 -4.89 -7.29 7.44
N ALA A 157 -3.56 -7.28 7.28
CA ALA A 157 -2.63 -7.18 8.39
C ALA A 157 -2.72 -5.82 9.09
N LEU A 158 -2.79 -4.72 8.33
CA LEU A 158 -2.98 -3.36 8.84
C LEU A 158 -4.27 -3.27 9.66
N LYS A 159 -5.39 -3.74 9.12
CA LYS A 159 -6.68 -3.81 9.83
C LYS A 159 -6.53 -4.53 11.17
N LYS A 160 -5.93 -5.69 11.15
CA LYS A 160 -5.75 -6.53 12.35
C LYS A 160 -4.92 -5.83 13.44
N VAL A 161 -3.81 -5.18 13.07
CA VAL A 161 -2.94 -4.53 14.08
C VAL A 161 -3.54 -3.22 14.59
N ALA A 162 -4.14 -2.41 13.71
CA ALA A 162 -4.76 -1.15 14.09
C ALA A 162 -5.97 -1.36 15.02
N GLU A 163 -6.89 -2.26 14.65
CA GLU A 163 -8.06 -2.57 15.47
C GLU A 163 -7.70 -3.21 16.81
N ARG A 164 -6.66 -4.05 16.85
CA ARG A 164 -6.15 -4.59 18.10
C ARG A 164 -5.62 -3.49 19.01
N LYS A 165 -4.83 -2.57 18.48
CA LYS A 165 -4.27 -1.44 19.24
C LYS A 165 -5.37 -0.50 19.71
N TRP A 166 -6.40 -0.27 18.89
CA TRP A 166 -7.54 0.56 19.24
C TRP A 166 -8.35 -0.03 20.40
N ARG A 167 -8.72 -1.30 20.31
CA ARG A 167 -9.48 -2.01 21.38
C ARG A 167 -8.70 -2.16 22.69
N GLY A 168 -7.39 -2.19 22.66
CA GLY A 168 -6.52 -2.30 23.83
C GLY A 168 -6.21 -0.99 24.54
N ARG A 169 -6.75 0.16 24.08
CA ARG A 169 -6.58 1.44 24.77
C ARG A 169 -7.46 1.46 26.02
N PRO A 170 -6.90 1.79 27.21
CA PRO A 170 -7.73 2.12 28.38
C PRO A 170 -8.55 3.36 28.03
N GLY A 171 -9.86 3.32 28.33
CA GLY A 171 -10.78 4.42 28.17
C GLY A 171 -10.47 5.61 29.09
#